data_e063f4f425adc14dfaad21b72688b112
#
_entry.id   e063f4f425adc14dfaad21b72688b112
#
_cell.length_a   1.000
_cell.length_b   1.000
_cell.length_c   1.000
_cell.angle_alpha   90.00
_cell.angle_beta   90.00
_cell.angle_gamma   90.00
#
_symmetry.space_group_name_H-M   'P 1'
#
loop_
_entity.id
_entity.type
_entity.pdbx_description
1 polymer ?
#
loop_
_entity_poly.entity_id
_entity_poly.type
_entity_poly.pdbx_seq_one_letter_code
_entity_poly.pdbx_strand_id
1 'polypeptide(L)'
;MKRFISILSAILLLSAAVFADDYDDDEEYDDGYVYEQNGAGDQFLKIDLGANFPLNFGQQLYVGGLVSIGYYRFLNQSFALGGDVLIGYNLSIGKKPLFSVPVVFGVMYQPYFGKFEFPLQLNIGIATISCQSMTYFPALAAKFTGGAYYRFSESWSFGLTSTTYWVPQFFLFAKAQDKENKYNYKFDQAFFTSAGLSVRYHF
;
A
#
# COMPACT_ATOMS: atom_id res chain seq x y z
N MET A 1 -15.33 13.15 7.32
CA MET A 1 -15.94 11.95 6.73
C MET A 1 -16.59 12.20 5.36
N LYS A 2 -17.52 13.15 5.19
CA LYS A 2 -18.20 13.38 3.88
C LYS A 2 -17.22 13.70 2.72
N ARG A 3 -16.17 14.47 2.93
CA ARG A 3 -15.17 14.80 1.89
C ARG A 3 -14.29 13.61 1.47
N PHE A 4 -14.08 12.65 2.36
CA PHE A 4 -13.28 11.46 2.08
C PHE A 4 -14.03 10.47 1.18
N ILE A 5 -15.34 10.32 1.42
CA ILE A 5 -16.23 9.49 0.58
C ILE A 5 -16.33 10.07 -0.84
N SER A 6 -16.37 11.41 -0.97
CA SER A 6 -16.41 12.08 -2.28
C SER A 6 -15.12 11.87 -3.10
N ILE A 7 -13.95 11.86 -2.46
CA ILE A 7 -12.67 11.62 -3.15
C ILE A 7 -12.58 10.15 -3.58
N LEU A 8 -12.97 9.22 -2.73
CA LEU A 8 -12.98 7.79 -3.06
C LEU A 8 -13.97 7.49 -4.20
N SER A 9 -15.15 8.12 -4.19
CA SER A 9 -16.15 8.00 -5.27
C SER A 9 -15.65 8.62 -6.58
N ALA A 10 -14.92 9.74 -6.54
CA ALA A 10 -14.34 10.37 -7.72
C ALA A 10 -13.25 9.49 -8.35
N ILE A 11 -12.42 8.83 -7.55
CA ILE A 11 -11.40 7.89 -8.04
C ILE A 11 -12.05 6.65 -8.66
N LEU A 12 -13.13 6.13 -8.06
CA LEU A 12 -13.89 5.00 -8.63
C LEU A 12 -14.63 5.38 -9.92
N LEU A 13 -15.14 6.61 -10.04
CA LEU A 13 -15.80 7.10 -11.26
C LEU A 13 -14.80 7.41 -12.38
N LEU A 14 -13.60 7.90 -12.06
CA LEU A 14 -12.52 8.06 -13.05
C LEU A 14 -12.06 6.71 -13.62
N SER A 15 -11.99 5.66 -12.80
CA SER A 15 -11.65 4.33 -13.29
C SER A 15 -12.73 3.75 -14.21
N ALA A 16 -14.01 4.07 -14.00
CA ALA A 16 -15.11 3.62 -14.85
C ALA A 16 -15.21 4.38 -16.18
N ALA A 17 -14.81 5.64 -16.22
CA ALA A 17 -14.84 6.46 -17.43
C ALA A 17 -13.77 6.08 -18.47
N VAL A 18 -12.66 5.45 -18.03
CA VAL A 18 -11.60 4.97 -18.93
C VAL A 18 -12.04 3.71 -19.73
N PHE A 19 -13.13 3.04 -19.33
CA PHE A 19 -13.63 1.82 -19.98
C PHE A 19 -14.69 2.07 -21.07
N ALA A 20 -14.96 3.33 -21.44
CA ALA A 20 -16.10 3.68 -22.31
C ALA A 20 -15.71 4.21 -23.71
N ASP A 21 -14.45 4.19 -24.10
CA ASP A 21 -14.06 4.62 -25.45
C ASP A 21 -13.90 3.43 -26.39
N ASP A 22 -14.66 3.48 -27.49
CA ASP A 22 -14.63 2.55 -28.61
C ASP A 22 -13.23 2.55 -29.24
N TYR A 23 -12.67 1.36 -29.42
CA TYR A 23 -11.39 1.13 -30.07
C TYR A 23 -11.58 1.15 -31.59
N ASP A 24 -11.13 2.20 -32.24
CA ASP A 24 -10.74 2.14 -33.65
C ASP A 24 -9.36 1.47 -33.76
N ASP A 25 -9.28 0.41 -34.57
CA ASP A 25 -8.08 -0.33 -34.92
C ASP A 25 -7.10 0.58 -35.69
N ASP A 26 -6.15 1.21 -35.00
CA ASP A 26 -5.06 1.93 -35.65
C ASP A 26 -3.69 1.41 -35.18
N GLU A 27 -3.04 0.75 -36.15
CA GLU A 27 -1.61 0.50 -36.32
C GLU A 27 -0.82 0.09 -35.04
N GLU A 28 -0.71 -1.24 -34.93
CA GLU A 28 0.20 -1.96 -34.04
C GLU A 28 1.66 -1.56 -34.37
N TYR A 29 2.23 -0.64 -33.57
CA TYR A 29 3.69 -0.50 -33.48
C TYR A 29 4.20 -1.81 -32.83
N ASP A 30 4.70 -2.71 -33.67
CA ASP A 30 5.36 -3.94 -33.26
C ASP A 30 6.66 -3.60 -32.49
N ASP A 31 6.57 -3.38 -31.19
CA ASP A 31 7.71 -3.26 -30.29
C ASP A 31 8.30 -4.64 -29.91
N GLY A 32 7.90 -5.69 -30.61
CA GLY A 32 8.44 -7.07 -30.46
C GLY A 32 8.03 -7.78 -29.18
N TYR A 33 7.29 -7.13 -28.27
CA TYR A 33 6.78 -7.74 -27.05
C TYR A 33 5.28 -8.05 -27.15
N VAL A 34 4.95 -9.32 -27.20
CA VAL A 34 3.57 -9.82 -27.08
C VAL A 34 3.24 -9.97 -25.61
N TYR A 35 2.27 -9.20 -25.11
CA TYR A 35 1.84 -9.29 -23.73
C TYR A 35 1.14 -10.62 -23.45
N GLU A 36 1.67 -11.37 -22.49
CA GLU A 36 1.02 -12.56 -21.93
C GLU A 36 0.57 -12.28 -20.50
N GLN A 37 -0.69 -12.66 -20.21
CA GLN A 37 -1.22 -12.56 -18.84
C GLN A 37 -0.49 -13.54 -17.93
N ASN A 38 -0.34 -13.17 -16.65
CA ASN A 38 0.27 -14.06 -15.67
C ASN A 38 -0.53 -15.37 -15.54
N GLY A 39 0.18 -16.47 -15.43
CA GLY A 39 -0.36 -17.82 -15.22
C GLY A 39 -0.24 -18.26 -13.74
N ALA A 40 -0.78 -19.46 -13.47
CA ALA A 40 -0.58 -20.09 -12.16
C ALA A 40 0.89 -20.45 -11.95
N GLY A 41 1.49 -19.93 -10.88
CA GLY A 41 2.89 -20.17 -10.55
C GLY A 41 3.82 -19.00 -10.85
N ASP A 42 3.42 -18.06 -11.71
CA ASP A 42 4.20 -16.85 -12.00
C ASP A 42 4.40 -16.04 -10.76
N GLN A 43 5.53 -15.35 -10.68
CA GLN A 43 5.98 -14.66 -9.50
C GLN A 43 6.50 -13.26 -9.86
N PHE A 44 6.41 -12.35 -8.91
CA PHE A 44 7.08 -11.07 -9.05
C PHE A 44 7.58 -10.52 -7.71
N LEU A 45 8.68 -9.79 -7.80
CA LEU A 45 9.14 -8.88 -6.77
C LEU A 45 8.68 -7.48 -7.11
N LYS A 46 8.25 -6.70 -6.11
CA LYS A 46 7.94 -5.28 -6.29
C LYS A 46 8.73 -4.42 -5.31
N ILE A 47 9.02 -3.20 -5.75
CA ILE A 47 9.58 -2.13 -4.92
C ILE A 47 8.71 -0.90 -5.13
N ASP A 48 8.17 -0.38 -4.02
CA ASP A 48 7.37 0.85 -4.00
C ASP A 48 8.16 1.97 -3.32
N LEU A 49 8.11 3.17 -3.88
CA LEU A 49 8.67 4.39 -3.31
C LEU A 49 7.60 5.47 -3.35
N GLY A 50 7.28 6.08 -2.22
CA GLY A 50 6.21 7.07 -2.18
C GLY A 50 6.28 8.05 -1.02
N ALA A 51 5.42 9.05 -1.09
CA ALA A 51 5.15 9.95 0.02
C ALA A 51 4.18 9.29 1.01
N ASN A 52 4.44 9.42 2.31
CA ASN A 52 3.64 8.85 3.40
C ASN A 52 2.88 9.94 4.15
N PHE A 53 1.56 9.90 4.07
CA PHE A 53 0.65 10.89 4.63
C PHE A 53 0.01 10.35 5.91
N PRO A 54 0.26 10.94 7.09
CA PRO A 54 -0.42 10.57 8.32
C PRO A 54 -1.85 11.11 8.30
N LEU A 55 -2.87 10.25 8.52
CA LEU A 55 -4.27 10.65 8.36
C LEU A 55 -4.96 11.09 9.66
N ASN A 56 -4.62 10.47 10.77
CA ASN A 56 -5.32 10.68 12.05
C ASN A 56 -4.47 11.36 13.14
N PHE A 57 -3.31 11.89 12.78
CA PHE A 57 -2.40 12.56 13.70
C PHE A 57 -2.62 14.07 13.78
N GLY A 58 -3.66 14.60 13.11
CA GLY A 58 -3.89 16.03 13.00
C GLY A 58 -2.69 16.74 12.37
N GLN A 59 -2.21 17.79 13.03
CA GLN A 59 -1.01 18.53 12.59
C GLN A 59 0.29 18.05 13.27
N GLN A 60 0.26 16.93 13.97
CA GLN A 60 1.39 16.46 14.78
C GLN A 60 2.51 15.80 13.98
N LEU A 61 2.19 15.28 12.78
CA LEU A 61 3.14 14.66 11.89
C LEU A 61 3.14 15.32 10.52
N TYR A 62 4.34 15.55 9.98
CA TYR A 62 4.53 15.98 8.61
C TYR A 62 4.44 14.80 7.64
N VAL A 63 4.20 15.12 6.37
CA VAL A 63 4.35 14.15 5.27
C VAL A 63 5.77 13.60 5.27
N GLY A 64 5.88 12.30 5.14
CA GLY A 64 7.13 11.58 5.14
C GLY A 64 7.35 10.75 3.89
N GLY A 65 8.16 9.70 4.00
CA GLY A 65 8.45 8.75 2.95
C GLY A 65 7.99 7.33 3.28
N LEU A 66 7.72 6.56 2.25
CA LEU A 66 7.46 5.12 2.33
C LEU A 66 8.33 4.39 1.32
N VAL A 67 8.96 3.33 1.78
CA VAL A 67 9.60 2.31 0.94
C VAL A 67 8.93 0.97 1.24
N SER A 68 8.64 0.18 0.23
CA SER A 68 8.10 -1.16 0.41
C SER A 68 8.79 -2.13 -0.55
N ILE A 69 9.01 -3.36 -0.06
CA ILE A 69 9.45 -4.49 -0.86
C ILE A 69 8.43 -5.59 -0.68
N GLY A 70 7.95 -6.15 -1.78
CA GLY A 70 6.93 -7.21 -1.77
C GLY A 70 7.25 -8.34 -2.72
N TYR A 71 6.75 -9.51 -2.37
CA TYR A 71 6.80 -10.72 -3.19
C TYR A 71 5.41 -11.33 -3.29
N TYR A 72 5.01 -11.68 -4.51
CA TYR A 72 3.72 -12.30 -4.81
C TYR A 72 3.87 -13.44 -5.80
N ARG A 73 3.04 -14.47 -5.60
CA ARG A 73 2.93 -15.61 -6.50
C ARG A 73 1.49 -15.79 -6.94
N PHE A 74 1.28 -15.90 -8.25
CA PHE A 74 -0.03 -16.11 -8.84
C PHE A 74 -0.54 -17.52 -8.59
N LEU A 75 -1.79 -17.63 -8.20
CA LEU A 75 -2.54 -18.90 -8.10
C LEU A 75 -3.28 -19.18 -9.40
N ASN A 76 -3.67 -18.15 -10.09
CA ASN A 76 -4.29 -18.15 -11.40
C ASN A 76 -4.04 -16.80 -12.08
N GLN A 77 -4.64 -16.54 -13.24
CA GLN A 77 -4.43 -15.30 -14.00
C GLN A 77 -4.71 -14.02 -13.22
N SER A 78 -5.63 -14.04 -12.25
CA SER A 78 -6.09 -12.82 -11.57
C SER A 78 -5.82 -12.78 -10.06
N PHE A 79 -5.54 -13.92 -9.43
CA PHE A 79 -5.33 -13.99 -7.99
C PHE A 79 -3.91 -14.41 -7.65
N ALA A 80 -3.29 -13.69 -6.73
CA ALA A 80 -1.98 -14.02 -6.18
C ALA A 80 -2.00 -13.96 -4.65
N LEU A 81 -1.07 -14.70 -4.04
CA LEU A 81 -0.74 -14.62 -2.62
C LEU A 81 0.66 -14.04 -2.46
N GLY A 82 0.86 -13.27 -1.41
CA GLY A 82 2.17 -12.71 -1.14
C GLY A 82 2.19 -11.82 0.08
N GLY A 83 3.29 -11.11 0.23
CA GLY A 83 3.47 -10.22 1.37
C GLY A 83 4.41 -9.08 1.06
N ASP A 84 4.39 -8.10 1.95
CA ASP A 84 5.20 -6.89 1.87
C ASP A 84 5.85 -6.58 3.20
N VAL A 85 7.05 -6.02 3.12
CA VAL A 85 7.71 -5.31 4.20
C VAL A 85 7.72 -3.83 3.83
N LEU A 86 7.16 -2.99 4.71
CA LEU A 86 7.10 -1.55 4.51
C LEU A 86 7.99 -0.85 5.53
N ILE A 87 8.59 0.26 5.14
CA ILE A 87 9.30 1.18 6.03
C ILE A 87 8.72 2.56 5.79
N GLY A 88 7.89 3.01 6.72
CA GLY A 88 7.31 4.35 6.74
C GLY A 88 8.12 5.26 7.67
N TYR A 89 8.38 6.48 7.22
CA TYR A 89 9.08 7.51 7.97
C TYR A 89 8.28 8.80 7.94
N ASN A 90 8.04 9.40 9.11
CA ASN A 90 7.42 10.70 9.25
C ASN A 90 8.15 11.52 10.31
N LEU A 91 8.13 12.84 10.20
CA LEU A 91 8.65 13.76 11.23
C LEU A 91 7.51 14.38 12.02
N SER A 92 7.64 14.41 13.34
CA SER A 92 6.74 15.19 14.18
C SER A 92 7.08 16.68 14.16
N ILE A 93 6.17 17.56 14.63
CA ILE A 93 6.40 19.00 14.79
C ILE A 93 7.66 19.25 15.62
N GLY A 94 7.94 18.44 16.63
CA GLY A 94 9.15 18.49 17.44
C GLY A 94 10.41 17.94 16.76
N LYS A 95 10.39 17.72 15.42
CA LYS A 95 11.47 17.12 14.63
C LYS A 95 11.89 15.72 15.10
N LYS A 96 10.97 15.02 15.75
CA LYS A 96 11.21 13.65 16.23
C LYS A 96 10.78 12.67 15.15
N PRO A 97 11.67 11.75 14.72
CA PRO A 97 11.33 10.76 13.71
C PRO A 97 10.37 9.71 14.28
N LEU A 98 9.34 9.41 13.50
CA LEU A 98 8.46 8.26 13.71
C LEU A 98 8.71 7.27 12.58
N PHE A 99 9.06 6.05 12.94
CA PHE A 99 9.21 4.94 12.02
C PHE A 99 8.07 3.95 12.22
N SER A 100 7.53 3.45 11.12
CA SER A 100 6.57 2.35 11.11
C SER A 100 7.08 1.26 10.18
N VAL A 101 7.16 0.02 10.66
CA VAL A 101 7.65 -1.12 9.90
C VAL A 101 6.60 -2.24 9.94
N PRO A 102 5.56 -2.18 9.09
CA PRO A 102 4.64 -3.29 8.88
C PRO A 102 5.29 -4.43 8.08
N VAL A 103 5.06 -5.66 8.53
CA VAL A 103 5.33 -6.91 7.80
C VAL A 103 3.98 -7.61 7.64
N VAL A 104 3.51 -7.70 6.41
CA VAL A 104 2.14 -8.12 6.11
C VAL A 104 2.10 -9.18 5.01
N PHE A 105 1.11 -10.05 5.08
CA PHE A 105 0.85 -11.10 4.10
C PHE A 105 -0.64 -11.11 3.74
N GLY A 106 -0.98 -11.45 2.50
CA GLY A 106 -2.37 -11.48 2.08
C GLY A 106 -2.58 -11.84 0.63
N VAL A 107 -3.70 -11.36 0.10
CA VAL A 107 -4.19 -11.68 -1.23
C VAL A 107 -4.11 -10.47 -2.15
N MET A 108 -3.93 -10.73 -3.43
CA MET A 108 -4.00 -9.75 -4.50
C MET A 108 -4.97 -10.23 -5.56
N TYR A 109 -5.83 -9.33 -6.00
CA TYR A 109 -6.65 -9.48 -7.19
C TYR A 109 -6.16 -8.51 -8.25
N GLN A 110 -5.87 -8.99 -9.45
CA GLN A 110 -5.29 -8.20 -10.52
C GLN A 110 -6.09 -8.36 -11.82
N PRO A 111 -7.02 -7.46 -12.12
CA PRO A 111 -7.64 -7.35 -13.44
C PRO A 111 -6.66 -6.73 -14.44
N TYR A 112 -6.88 -7.04 -15.72
CA TYR A 112 -6.04 -6.65 -16.84
C TYR A 112 -6.85 -5.89 -17.88
N PHE A 113 -6.17 -4.97 -18.56
CA PHE A 113 -6.67 -4.32 -19.78
C PHE A 113 -5.50 -4.12 -20.74
N GLY A 114 -5.35 -5.02 -21.72
CA GLY A 114 -4.15 -5.05 -22.57
C GLY A 114 -2.88 -5.18 -21.73
N LYS A 115 -1.90 -4.32 -21.95
CA LYS A 115 -0.64 -4.25 -21.20
C LYS A 115 -0.79 -3.56 -19.82
N PHE A 116 -2.00 -3.12 -19.45
CA PHE A 116 -2.27 -2.49 -18.15
C PHE A 116 -2.74 -3.52 -17.12
N GLU A 117 -2.18 -3.41 -15.92
CA GLU A 117 -2.48 -4.26 -14.77
C GLU A 117 -2.97 -3.40 -13.61
N PHE A 118 -4.11 -3.78 -12.98
CA PHE A 118 -4.74 -3.00 -11.90
C PHE A 118 -4.82 -3.81 -10.60
N PRO A 119 -3.71 -4.06 -9.90
CA PRO A 119 -3.73 -4.86 -8.69
C PRO A 119 -4.45 -4.18 -7.54
N LEU A 120 -5.26 -4.96 -6.83
CA LEU A 120 -5.87 -4.64 -5.55
C LEU A 120 -5.36 -5.65 -4.52
N GLN A 121 -4.72 -5.18 -3.46
CA GLN A 121 -4.11 -6.03 -2.44
C GLN A 121 -4.74 -5.79 -1.08
N LEU A 122 -5.05 -6.84 -0.36
CA LEU A 122 -5.49 -6.81 1.03
C LEU A 122 -4.57 -7.72 1.86
N ASN A 123 -3.86 -7.12 2.80
CA ASN A 123 -2.86 -7.79 3.61
C ASN A 123 -3.08 -7.52 5.09
N ILE A 124 -2.76 -8.50 5.92
CA ILE A 124 -2.74 -8.39 7.38
C ILE A 124 -1.40 -8.89 7.92
N GLY A 125 -1.01 -8.42 9.09
CA GLY A 125 0.26 -8.84 9.70
C GLY A 125 0.55 -8.10 10.97
N ILE A 126 1.83 -7.89 11.22
CA ILE A 126 2.35 -7.22 12.41
C ILE A 126 3.16 -5.99 12.01
N ALA A 127 3.23 -5.03 12.91
CA ALA A 127 4.03 -3.82 12.73
C ALA A 127 4.84 -3.49 13.98
N THR A 128 5.94 -2.79 13.75
CA THR A 128 6.66 -2.05 14.78
C THR A 128 6.44 -0.56 14.54
N ILE A 129 6.05 0.17 15.59
CA ILE A 129 6.04 1.64 15.55
C ILE A 129 7.05 2.14 16.57
N SER A 130 7.97 2.99 16.14
CA SER A 130 9.01 3.55 16.98
C SER A 130 9.06 5.07 16.85
N CYS A 131 9.05 5.75 17.98
CA CYS A 131 9.23 7.20 18.09
C CYS A 131 10.19 7.51 19.22
N GLN A 132 11.39 7.97 18.92
CA GLN A 132 12.48 8.22 19.88
C GLN A 132 12.86 6.95 20.69
N SER A 133 12.66 7.02 22.02
CA SER A 133 12.94 5.91 22.95
C SER A 133 11.76 4.96 23.15
N MET A 134 10.59 5.29 22.59
CA MET A 134 9.39 4.45 22.72
C MET A 134 9.23 3.59 21.48
N THR A 135 9.11 2.29 21.68
CA THR A 135 8.82 1.32 20.64
C THR A 135 7.62 0.48 21.04
N TYR A 136 6.66 0.37 20.14
CA TYR A 136 5.51 -0.50 20.30
C TYR A 136 5.61 -1.69 19.34
N PHE A 137 5.69 -2.89 19.91
CA PHE A 137 5.77 -4.15 19.18
C PHE A 137 5.25 -5.30 20.07
N PRO A 138 4.53 -6.30 19.54
CA PRO A 138 3.96 -6.32 18.21
C PRO A 138 2.66 -5.48 18.14
N ALA A 139 2.48 -4.71 17.10
CA ALA A 139 1.19 -4.12 16.73
C ALA A 139 0.55 -4.96 15.64
N LEU A 140 -0.79 -5.05 15.61
CA LEU A 140 -1.49 -5.57 14.45
C LEU A 140 -1.33 -4.57 13.29
N ALA A 141 -1.28 -5.07 12.05
CA ALA A 141 -1.27 -4.24 10.87
C ALA A 141 -2.27 -4.77 9.84
N ALA A 142 -3.03 -3.86 9.22
CA ALA A 142 -3.84 -4.16 8.05
C ALA A 142 -3.47 -3.17 6.93
N LYS A 143 -3.32 -3.68 5.71
CA LYS A 143 -2.89 -2.89 4.55
C LYS A 143 -3.82 -3.15 3.38
N PHE A 144 -4.21 -2.07 2.72
CA PHE A 144 -4.86 -2.08 1.42
C PHE A 144 -4.00 -1.31 0.42
N THR A 145 -3.76 -1.89 -0.75
CA THR A 145 -3.03 -1.23 -1.84
C THR A 145 -3.80 -1.38 -3.14
N GLY A 146 -3.98 -0.27 -3.85
CA GLY A 146 -4.41 -0.25 -5.23
C GLY A 146 -3.32 0.34 -6.12
N GLY A 147 -3.26 -0.08 -7.38
CA GLY A 147 -2.27 0.44 -8.32
C GLY A 147 -2.70 0.31 -9.77
N ALA A 148 -1.95 0.98 -10.63
CA ALA A 148 -2.04 0.85 -12.07
C ALA A 148 -0.63 0.69 -12.62
N TYR A 149 -0.38 -0.39 -13.35
CA TYR A 149 0.91 -0.73 -13.91
C TYR A 149 0.81 -0.88 -15.41
N TYR A 150 1.88 -0.54 -16.09
CA TYR A 150 2.10 -0.83 -17.48
C TYR A 150 3.23 -1.85 -17.60
N ARG A 151 2.97 -2.98 -18.26
CA ARG A 151 3.94 -4.03 -18.50
C ARG A 151 4.62 -3.79 -19.84
N PHE A 152 5.85 -3.34 -19.81
CA PHE A 152 6.60 -2.98 -21.01
C PHE A 152 7.54 -4.07 -21.50
N SER A 153 7.74 -5.12 -20.71
CA SER A 153 8.47 -6.33 -21.11
C SER A 153 7.95 -7.55 -20.35
N GLU A 154 8.38 -8.75 -20.75
CA GLU A 154 8.03 -10.00 -20.05
C GLU A 154 8.39 -9.95 -18.56
N SER A 155 9.53 -9.34 -18.23
CA SER A 155 10.06 -9.32 -16.87
C SER A 155 9.78 -8.05 -16.09
N TRP A 156 9.33 -6.96 -16.73
CA TRP A 156 9.24 -5.67 -16.06
C TRP A 156 7.91 -4.98 -16.24
N SER A 157 7.37 -4.46 -15.14
CA SER A 157 6.27 -3.51 -15.15
C SER A 157 6.56 -2.32 -14.23
N PHE A 158 6.05 -1.15 -14.62
CA PHE A 158 6.18 0.10 -13.89
C PHE A 158 4.80 0.68 -13.67
N GLY A 159 4.56 1.29 -12.51
CA GLY A 159 3.25 1.82 -12.20
C GLY A 159 3.21 2.81 -11.06
N LEU A 160 1.99 3.23 -10.81
CA LEU A 160 1.61 4.08 -9.67
C LEU A 160 0.87 3.24 -8.64
N THR A 161 1.16 3.46 -7.37
CA THR A 161 0.50 2.78 -6.26
C THR A 161 -0.02 3.77 -5.24
N SER A 162 -1.16 3.42 -4.65
CA SER A 162 -1.68 4.04 -3.45
C SER A 162 -1.86 2.96 -2.39
N THR A 163 -1.21 3.15 -1.25
CA THR A 163 -1.26 2.21 -0.13
C THR A 163 -1.82 2.89 1.10
N THR A 164 -2.82 2.30 1.71
CA THR A 164 -3.32 2.70 3.02
C THR A 164 -3.05 1.59 4.01
N TYR A 165 -2.44 1.91 5.15
CA TYR A 165 -2.22 0.94 6.21
C TYR A 165 -2.67 1.48 7.57
N TRP A 166 -3.24 0.58 8.33
CA TRP A 166 -3.80 0.80 9.65
C TRP A 166 -3.04 -0.03 10.68
N VAL A 167 -2.60 0.62 11.74
CA VAL A 167 -1.89 -0.03 12.84
C VAL A 167 -2.59 0.33 14.15
N PRO A 168 -3.54 -0.52 14.61
CA PRO A 168 -4.15 -0.36 15.92
C PRO A 168 -3.16 -0.72 17.03
N GLN A 169 -3.14 0.08 18.07
CA GLN A 169 -2.30 -0.13 19.24
C GLN A 169 -3.20 -0.47 20.44
N PHE A 170 -3.07 -1.70 20.94
CA PHE A 170 -3.80 -2.16 22.11
C PHE A 170 -2.85 -2.18 23.31
N PHE A 171 -2.98 -1.22 24.21
CA PHE A 171 -2.14 -1.16 25.42
C PHE A 171 -2.65 -2.13 26.49
N LEU A 172 -2.64 -3.44 26.17
CA LEU A 172 -3.13 -4.50 27.04
C LEU A 172 -2.28 -4.67 28.31
N PHE A 173 -1.02 -4.24 28.29
CA PHE A 173 -0.05 -4.41 29.37
C PHE A 173 0.51 -3.11 29.93
N ALA A 174 -0.08 -1.96 29.58
CA ALA A 174 0.28 -0.71 30.23
C ALA A 174 -0.09 -0.80 31.71
N LYS A 175 0.91 -1.01 32.56
CA LYS A 175 0.71 -0.90 34.02
C LYS A 175 0.16 0.49 34.30
N ALA A 176 -1.04 0.54 34.87
CA ALA A 176 -1.66 1.74 35.36
C ALA A 176 -0.84 2.29 36.56
N GLN A 177 0.35 2.84 36.30
CA GLN A 177 1.26 3.33 37.33
C GLN A 177 1.27 4.84 37.44
N ASP A 178 0.43 5.56 36.68
CA ASP A 178 0.21 6.97 36.82
C ASP A 178 -1.26 7.27 37.16
N LYS A 179 -1.55 7.27 38.46
CA LYS A 179 -2.85 7.72 38.99
C LYS A 179 -3.11 9.22 38.75
N GLU A 180 -2.14 9.95 38.24
CA GLU A 180 -2.19 11.42 38.06
C GLU A 180 -2.45 11.84 36.60
N ASN A 181 -2.20 11.00 35.62
CA ASN A 181 -2.48 11.31 34.21
C ASN A 181 -3.80 10.70 33.76
N LYS A 182 -4.79 11.58 33.58
CA LYS A 182 -6.18 11.33 33.12
C LYS A 182 -6.31 10.75 31.70
N TYR A 183 -5.25 10.23 31.11
CA TYR A 183 -5.27 9.65 29.78
C TYR A 183 -5.44 8.14 29.87
N ASN A 184 -6.69 7.67 29.82
CA ASN A 184 -7.02 6.26 29.65
C ASN A 184 -6.66 5.80 28.20
N TYR A 185 -5.38 5.61 27.90
CA TYR A 185 -4.95 5.03 26.63
C TYR A 185 -5.20 3.53 26.61
N LYS A 186 -6.45 3.11 26.48
CA LYS A 186 -6.79 1.70 26.26
C LYS A 186 -6.60 1.28 24.80
N PHE A 187 -6.72 2.23 23.88
CA PHE A 187 -6.67 1.98 22.45
C PHE A 187 -6.21 3.26 21.74
N ASP A 188 -5.22 3.11 20.90
CA ASP A 188 -4.80 4.14 19.95
C ASP A 188 -4.69 3.51 18.56
N GLN A 189 -4.67 4.32 17.53
CA GLN A 189 -4.63 3.83 16.16
C GLN A 189 -3.81 4.77 15.29
N ALA A 190 -3.05 4.19 14.40
CA ALA A 190 -2.29 4.91 13.41
C ALA A 190 -2.80 4.57 12.01
N PHE A 191 -3.23 5.59 11.27
CA PHE A 191 -3.62 5.51 9.88
C PHE A 191 -2.65 6.30 9.02
N PHE A 192 -2.14 5.64 7.99
CA PHE A 192 -1.29 6.27 6.99
C PHE A 192 -1.82 5.93 5.60
N THR A 193 -1.69 6.87 4.69
CA THR A 193 -1.84 6.60 3.26
C THR A 193 -0.59 7.04 2.53
N SER A 194 -0.26 6.36 1.46
CA SER A 194 0.87 6.73 0.62
C SER A 194 0.46 6.73 -0.85
N ALA A 195 1.16 7.53 -1.63
CA ALA A 195 1.09 7.49 -3.08
C ALA A 195 2.51 7.55 -3.62
N GLY A 196 2.80 6.76 -4.63
CA GLY A 196 4.16 6.65 -5.15
C GLY A 196 4.29 5.83 -6.41
N LEU A 197 5.54 5.65 -6.78
CA LEU A 197 5.98 4.87 -7.93
C LEU A 197 6.26 3.44 -7.49
N SER A 198 6.02 2.50 -8.38
CA SER A 198 6.27 1.09 -8.15
C SER A 198 6.88 0.44 -9.39
N VAL A 199 7.83 -0.43 -9.14
CA VAL A 199 8.47 -1.27 -10.15
C VAL A 199 8.28 -2.73 -9.76
N ARG A 200 7.98 -3.59 -10.75
CA ARG A 200 7.88 -5.03 -10.56
C ARG A 200 8.83 -5.74 -11.51
N TYR A 201 9.46 -6.78 -10.98
CA TYR A 201 10.24 -7.75 -11.74
C TYR A 201 9.54 -9.10 -11.69
N HIS A 202 9.12 -9.59 -12.85
CA HIS A 202 8.42 -10.87 -13.05
C HIS A 202 9.43 -11.97 -13.44
N PHE A 203 9.23 -13.18 -12.92
CA PHE A 203 10.09 -14.36 -13.16
C PHE A 203 9.34 -15.68 -12.94
#